data_3521085ad83b2a0b0515cbd20ec47cfd
#
_entry.id   3521085ad83b2a0b0515cbd20ec47cfd
#
_cell.length_a   1.000
_cell.length_b   1.000
_cell.length_c   1.000
_cell.angle_alpha   90.00
_cell.angle_beta   90.00
_cell.angle_gamma   90.00
#
_symmetry.space_group_name_H-M   'P 1'
#
loop_
_entity.id
_entity.type
_entity.pdbx_description
1 polymer ?
#
loop_
_entity_poly.entity_id
_entity_poly.type
_entity_poly.pdbx_seq_one_letter_code
_entity_poly.pdbx_strand_id
1 'polypeptide(L)'
;INTVFDKGEDYGKSDFGKGEKYLIEYVSANPTGILHLGHARGAAWGDSTARIMKFAGFDPLREYYINDAGNQMDMLALSIEARYRESYGLDFEIPEDGYQGEDVKNVALKIREADGDKWLHAPREEMLAYFKEEGERLEMERIRLDLEYYRCEFDSWISEAKLVAEDR
;
A
#
# COMPACT_ATOMS: atom_id res chain seq x y z
N ILE A 1 -2.25 43.93 -4.09
CA ILE A 1 -1.25 43.48 -3.08
C ILE A 1 -1.93 43.28 -1.73
N ASN A 2 -2.68 44.28 -1.19
CA ASN A 2 -3.32 44.17 0.13
C ASN A 2 -4.24 42.93 0.22
N THR A 3 -5.06 42.67 -0.80
CA THR A 3 -5.96 41.51 -0.86
C THR A 3 -5.21 40.18 -0.75
N VAL A 4 -3.98 40.07 -1.29
CA VAL A 4 -3.13 38.89 -1.15
C VAL A 4 -2.69 38.69 0.29
N PHE A 5 -2.24 39.78 0.93
CA PHE A 5 -1.85 39.74 2.34
C PHE A 5 -3.03 39.44 3.27
N ASP A 6 -4.19 40.05 3.00
CA ASP A 6 -5.39 39.85 3.82
C ASP A 6 -5.93 38.40 3.74
N LYS A 7 -5.84 37.76 2.57
CA LYS A 7 -6.29 36.39 2.34
C LYS A 7 -5.25 35.30 2.66
N GLY A 8 -3.96 35.68 2.65
CA GLY A 8 -2.88 34.73 2.92
C GLY A 8 -3.01 33.47 2.06
N GLU A 9 -3.00 32.31 2.70
CA GLU A 9 -3.11 31.00 2.02
C GLU A 9 -4.46 30.77 1.32
N ASP A 10 -5.49 31.54 1.65
CA ASP A 10 -6.80 31.47 1.01
C ASP A 10 -6.90 32.31 -0.27
N TYR A 11 -5.82 33.03 -0.63
CA TYR A 11 -5.81 33.82 -1.86
C TYR A 11 -5.88 32.90 -3.08
N GLY A 12 -6.91 33.10 -3.89
CA GLY A 12 -7.19 32.29 -5.09
C GLY A 12 -8.21 31.17 -4.85
N LYS A 13 -8.60 30.87 -3.62
CA LYS A 13 -9.72 29.95 -3.37
C LYS A 13 -11.01 30.46 -4.04
N SER A 14 -11.78 29.53 -4.54
CA SER A 14 -13.09 29.77 -5.13
C SER A 14 -14.12 28.77 -4.63
N ASP A 15 -15.38 29.04 -4.87
CA ASP A 15 -16.51 28.14 -4.64
C ASP A 15 -17.05 27.55 -5.96
N PHE A 16 -16.22 27.53 -7.00
CA PHE A 16 -16.60 27.04 -8.33
C PHE A 16 -17.19 25.64 -8.27
N GLY A 17 -16.60 24.76 -7.45
CA GLY A 17 -17.03 23.37 -7.27
C GLY A 17 -18.30 23.22 -6.45
N LYS A 18 -18.78 24.25 -5.71
CA LYS A 18 -20.00 24.23 -4.91
C LYS A 18 -20.16 23.03 -3.97
N GLY A 19 -19.06 22.45 -3.52
CA GLY A 19 -19.04 21.24 -2.68
C GLY A 19 -19.40 19.96 -3.41
N GLU A 20 -19.36 19.95 -4.75
CA GLU A 20 -19.60 18.72 -5.52
C GLU A 20 -18.55 17.65 -5.17
N LYS A 21 -19.03 16.43 -4.90
CA LYS A 21 -18.20 15.31 -4.43
C LYS A 21 -17.59 14.53 -5.58
N TYR A 22 -16.31 14.23 -5.45
CA TYR A 22 -15.56 13.38 -6.38
C TYR A 22 -14.79 12.33 -5.61
N LEU A 23 -14.83 11.09 -6.10
CA LEU A 23 -13.92 10.04 -5.70
C LEU A 23 -12.72 10.06 -6.64
N ILE A 24 -11.52 10.15 -6.07
CA ILE A 24 -10.27 10.16 -6.83
C ILE A 24 -9.41 9.02 -6.32
N GLU A 25 -9.31 7.96 -7.12
CA GLU A 25 -8.43 6.83 -6.87
C GLU A 25 -7.08 7.06 -7.55
N TYR A 26 -5.99 6.83 -6.82
CA TYR A 26 -4.64 6.93 -7.37
C TYR A 26 -3.62 6.13 -6.56
N VAL A 27 -2.45 5.87 -7.15
CA VAL A 27 -1.41 4.94 -6.68
C VAL A 27 -1.89 3.49 -6.76
N SER A 28 -2.73 3.05 -5.84
CA SER A 28 -3.35 1.73 -5.77
C SER A 28 -2.37 0.59 -6.12
N ALA A 29 -1.16 0.67 -5.55
CA ALA A 29 -0.12 -0.34 -5.75
C ALA A 29 -0.45 -1.62 -4.97
N ASN A 30 -0.16 -2.78 -5.56
CA ASN A 30 -0.33 -4.07 -4.90
C ASN A 30 0.61 -4.18 -3.68
N PRO A 31 0.18 -4.82 -2.59
CA PRO A 31 1.00 -5.01 -1.38
C PRO A 31 2.03 -6.14 -1.55
N THR A 32 2.76 -6.13 -2.66
CA THR A 32 3.71 -7.17 -3.04
C THR A 32 5.11 -6.65 -3.34
N GLY A 33 5.36 -5.37 -3.06
CA GLY A 33 6.66 -4.78 -3.30
C GLY A 33 6.74 -3.28 -3.01
N ILE A 34 7.94 -2.72 -3.20
CA ILE A 34 8.23 -1.30 -2.99
C ILE A 34 7.55 -0.41 -4.03
N LEU A 35 7.16 0.79 -3.58
CA LEU A 35 6.73 1.83 -4.50
C LEU A 35 7.89 2.24 -5.42
N HIS A 36 7.62 2.37 -6.69
CA HIS A 36 8.60 2.82 -7.69
C HIS A 36 8.20 4.17 -8.29
N LEU A 37 9.06 4.72 -9.15
CA LEU A 37 8.87 6.04 -9.75
C LEU A 37 7.52 6.21 -10.46
N GLY A 38 6.97 5.14 -11.05
CA GLY A 38 5.63 5.16 -11.65
C GLY A 38 4.54 5.46 -10.63
N HIS A 39 4.61 4.84 -9.45
CA HIS A 39 3.70 5.10 -8.33
C HIS A 39 3.86 6.52 -7.79
N ALA A 40 5.10 7.01 -7.62
CA ALA A 40 5.38 8.37 -7.19
C ALA A 40 4.78 9.41 -8.16
N ARG A 41 4.84 9.16 -9.48
CA ARG A 41 4.21 10.02 -10.49
C ARG A 41 2.69 10.02 -10.33
N GLY A 42 2.07 8.85 -10.14
CA GLY A 42 0.63 8.73 -9.88
C GLY A 42 0.22 9.47 -8.62
N ALA A 43 1.01 9.33 -7.54
CA ALA A 43 0.81 10.03 -6.28
C ALA A 43 0.87 11.56 -6.44
N ALA A 44 1.92 12.06 -7.10
CA ALA A 44 2.06 13.50 -7.36
C ALA A 44 0.89 14.07 -8.15
N TRP A 45 0.44 13.35 -9.18
CA TRP A 45 -0.68 13.78 -10.00
C TRP A 45 -2.01 13.73 -9.22
N GLY A 46 -2.33 12.61 -8.60
CA GLY A 46 -3.61 12.43 -7.88
C GLY A 46 -3.76 13.39 -6.71
N ASP A 47 -2.73 13.48 -5.85
CA ASP A 47 -2.75 14.38 -4.70
C ASP A 47 -2.81 15.85 -5.11
N SER A 48 -2.03 16.27 -6.13
CA SER A 48 -2.11 17.64 -6.65
C SER A 48 -3.48 17.96 -7.23
N THR A 49 -4.09 17.02 -7.96
CA THR A 49 -5.44 17.18 -8.49
C THR A 49 -6.47 17.35 -7.36
N ALA A 50 -6.42 16.49 -6.35
CA ALA A 50 -7.32 16.59 -5.19
C ALA A 50 -7.17 17.92 -4.45
N ARG A 51 -5.92 18.38 -4.23
CA ARG A 51 -5.65 19.69 -3.59
C ARG A 51 -6.19 20.86 -4.42
N ILE A 52 -5.99 20.85 -5.73
CA ILE A 52 -6.49 21.88 -6.65
C ILE A 52 -8.03 21.88 -6.64
N MET A 53 -8.66 20.71 -6.71
CA MET A 53 -10.11 20.59 -6.67
C MET A 53 -10.67 21.13 -5.34
N LYS A 54 -10.06 20.76 -4.21
CA LYS A 54 -10.45 21.29 -2.89
C LYS A 54 -10.31 22.80 -2.83
N PHE A 55 -9.26 23.35 -3.40
CA PHE A 55 -9.01 24.79 -3.48
C PHE A 55 -10.04 25.52 -4.37
N ALA A 56 -10.55 24.81 -5.39
CA ALA A 56 -11.60 25.32 -6.27
C ALA A 56 -13.04 25.12 -5.72
N GLY A 57 -13.17 24.57 -4.49
CA GLY A 57 -14.46 24.44 -3.81
C GLY A 57 -15.19 23.12 -4.07
N PHE A 58 -14.54 22.11 -4.66
CA PHE A 58 -15.03 20.74 -4.69
C PHE A 58 -14.76 20.00 -3.37
N ASP A 59 -15.42 18.85 -3.18
CA ASP A 59 -15.22 17.93 -2.04
C ASP A 59 -14.62 16.59 -2.55
N PRO A 60 -13.32 16.53 -2.84
CA PRO A 60 -12.66 15.31 -3.29
C PRO A 60 -12.42 14.36 -2.13
N LEU A 61 -12.82 13.08 -2.29
CA LEU A 61 -12.44 11.94 -1.46
C LEU A 61 -11.29 11.22 -2.16
N ARG A 62 -10.14 11.11 -1.49
CA ARG A 62 -8.93 10.45 -1.99
C ARG A 62 -8.95 8.99 -1.56
N GLU A 63 -8.91 8.07 -2.50
CA GLU A 63 -9.01 6.64 -2.24
C GLU A 63 -7.78 5.89 -2.73
N TYR A 64 -7.32 4.95 -1.90
CA TYR A 64 -6.35 3.93 -2.24
C TYR A 64 -7.05 2.59 -2.30
N TYR A 65 -7.02 1.92 -3.45
CA TYR A 65 -7.54 0.57 -3.63
C TYR A 65 -6.42 -0.44 -3.40
N ILE A 66 -6.64 -1.38 -2.47
CA ILE A 66 -5.69 -2.43 -2.12
C ILE A 66 -6.11 -3.69 -2.87
N ASN A 67 -5.32 -4.09 -3.87
CA ASN A 67 -5.51 -5.34 -4.59
C ASN A 67 -4.85 -6.49 -3.80
N ASP A 68 -5.55 -6.94 -2.75
CA ASP A 68 -5.13 -7.98 -1.80
C ASP A 68 -5.85 -9.32 -2.04
N ALA A 69 -6.61 -9.45 -3.13
CA ALA A 69 -7.25 -10.68 -3.56
C ALA A 69 -6.43 -11.41 -4.63
N GLY A 70 -6.60 -12.75 -4.71
CA GLY A 70 -6.07 -13.56 -5.80
C GLY A 70 -4.65 -14.08 -5.62
N ASN A 71 -4.09 -14.64 -6.71
CA ASN A 71 -2.85 -15.42 -6.71
C ASN A 71 -1.59 -14.63 -6.29
N GLN A 72 -1.59 -13.31 -6.42
CA GLN A 72 -0.42 -12.49 -6.08
C GLN A 72 -0.06 -12.60 -4.59
N MET A 73 -1.07 -12.65 -3.73
CA MET A 73 -0.84 -12.80 -2.29
C MET A 73 -0.34 -14.20 -1.92
N ASP A 74 -0.77 -15.23 -2.65
CA ASP A 74 -0.26 -16.59 -2.47
C ASP A 74 1.21 -16.68 -2.92
N MET A 75 1.56 -16.02 -4.03
CA MET A 75 2.95 -15.92 -4.50
C MET A 75 3.84 -15.13 -3.54
N LEU A 76 3.30 -14.09 -2.89
CA LEU A 76 4.00 -13.36 -1.84
C LEU A 76 4.32 -14.30 -0.66
N ALA A 77 3.33 -15.06 -0.17
CA ALA A 77 3.51 -16.00 0.92
C ALA A 77 4.58 -17.07 0.62
N LEU A 78 4.56 -17.63 -0.59
CA LEU A 78 5.57 -18.59 -1.05
C LEU A 78 6.97 -17.97 -1.15
N SER A 79 7.05 -16.73 -1.59
CA SER A 79 8.32 -15.99 -1.65
C SER A 79 8.87 -15.68 -0.26
N ILE A 80 7.99 -15.34 0.70
CA ILE A 80 8.36 -15.17 2.11
C ILE A 80 8.84 -16.50 2.71
N GLU A 81 8.16 -17.62 2.43
CA GLU A 81 8.61 -18.97 2.85
C GLU A 81 10.03 -19.24 2.40
N ALA A 82 10.32 -19.02 1.12
CA ALA A 82 11.65 -19.20 0.56
C ALA A 82 12.71 -18.36 1.29
N ARG A 83 12.45 -17.07 1.49
CA ARG A 83 13.37 -16.15 2.18
C ARG A 83 13.50 -16.45 3.68
N TYR A 84 12.44 -16.92 4.31
CA TYR A 84 12.46 -17.35 5.71
C TYR A 84 13.35 -18.57 5.90
N ARG A 85 13.24 -19.60 5.03
CA ARG A 85 14.12 -20.78 5.00
C ARG A 85 15.57 -20.40 4.72
N GLU A 86 15.80 -19.52 3.71
CA GLU A 86 17.13 -18.98 3.41
C GLU A 86 17.79 -18.38 4.64
N SER A 87 17.03 -17.64 5.44
CA SER A 87 17.54 -16.97 6.64
C SER A 87 18.08 -17.92 7.71
N TYR A 88 17.67 -19.20 7.67
CA TYR A 88 18.17 -20.28 8.53
C TYR A 88 19.22 -21.18 7.84
N GLY A 89 19.66 -20.83 6.63
CA GLY A 89 20.61 -21.63 5.85
C GLY A 89 20.04 -22.97 5.35
N LEU A 90 18.72 -23.06 5.25
CA LEU A 90 18.01 -24.22 4.72
C LEU A 90 17.84 -24.09 3.20
N ASP A 91 17.66 -25.23 2.54
CA ASP A 91 17.32 -25.25 1.12
C ASP A 91 16.00 -24.50 0.86
N PHE A 92 16.01 -23.67 -0.15
CA PHE A 92 14.86 -22.88 -0.56
C PHE A 92 14.79 -22.74 -2.09
N GLU A 93 13.58 -22.56 -2.58
CA GLU A 93 13.32 -22.28 -3.98
C GLU A 93 12.28 -21.17 -4.06
N ILE A 94 12.64 -20.08 -4.75
CA ILE A 94 11.66 -19.02 -5.02
C ILE A 94 10.88 -19.44 -6.27
N PRO A 95 9.53 -19.43 -6.25
CA PRO A 95 8.73 -19.71 -7.43
C PRO A 95 9.16 -18.86 -8.63
N GLU A 96 9.00 -19.38 -9.85
CA GLU A 96 9.37 -18.66 -11.08
C GLU A 96 8.72 -17.29 -11.17
N ASP A 97 7.44 -17.20 -10.80
CA ASP A 97 6.67 -15.95 -10.72
C ASP A 97 6.73 -15.29 -9.33
N GLY A 98 7.64 -15.72 -8.47
CA GLY A 98 7.79 -15.24 -7.10
C GLY A 98 8.55 -13.93 -7.01
N TYR A 99 8.39 -13.26 -5.87
CA TYR A 99 9.01 -11.97 -5.57
C TYR A 99 10.43 -12.16 -5.05
N GLN A 100 11.42 -11.62 -5.75
CA GLN A 100 12.83 -11.79 -5.44
C GLN A 100 13.46 -10.59 -4.74
N GLY A 101 12.70 -9.51 -4.53
CA GLY A 101 13.19 -8.24 -4.02
C GLY A 101 13.71 -8.32 -2.57
N GLU A 102 14.54 -7.34 -2.20
CA GLU A 102 15.04 -7.19 -0.82
C GLU A 102 13.91 -6.88 0.19
N ASP A 103 12.81 -6.36 -0.29
CA ASP A 103 11.59 -6.11 0.49
C ASP A 103 11.03 -7.41 1.07
N VAL A 104 10.82 -8.43 0.25
CA VAL A 104 10.33 -9.74 0.71
C VAL A 104 11.32 -10.40 1.68
N LYS A 105 12.62 -10.23 1.45
CA LYS A 105 13.65 -10.69 2.37
C LYS A 105 13.54 -9.98 3.72
N ASN A 106 13.31 -8.67 3.71
CA ASN A 106 13.13 -7.90 4.94
C ASN A 106 11.86 -8.32 5.69
N VAL A 107 10.77 -8.63 4.99
CA VAL A 107 9.55 -9.19 5.59
C VAL A 107 9.87 -10.51 6.28
N ALA A 108 10.54 -11.44 5.60
CA ALA A 108 10.93 -12.73 6.18
C ALA A 108 11.83 -12.58 7.42
N LEU A 109 12.77 -11.62 7.40
CA LEU A 109 13.64 -11.33 8.55
C LEU A 109 12.85 -10.75 9.72
N LYS A 110 11.88 -9.87 9.48
CA LYS A 110 10.99 -9.36 10.55
C LYS A 110 10.16 -10.47 11.19
N ILE A 111 9.61 -11.38 10.38
CA ILE A 111 8.89 -12.55 10.89
C ILE A 111 9.81 -13.44 11.71
N ARG A 112 11.04 -13.69 11.23
CA ARG A 112 12.04 -14.45 12.00
C ARG A 112 12.39 -13.77 13.33
N GLU A 113 12.52 -12.47 13.34
CA GLU A 113 12.82 -11.71 14.55
C GLU A 113 11.68 -11.80 15.59
N ALA A 114 10.43 -11.78 15.12
CA ALA A 114 9.25 -11.85 15.97
C ALA A 114 8.97 -13.26 16.47
N ASP A 115 9.04 -14.26 15.60
CA ASP A 115 8.52 -15.61 15.86
C ASP A 115 9.61 -16.69 16.02
N GLY A 116 10.90 -16.33 15.79
CA GLY A 116 12.00 -17.31 15.82
C GLY A 116 11.86 -18.37 14.73
N ASP A 117 12.08 -19.62 15.07
CA ASP A 117 12.01 -20.79 14.18
C ASP A 117 10.64 -21.50 14.17
N LYS A 118 9.65 -20.92 14.81
CA LYS A 118 8.29 -21.47 14.96
C LYS A 118 7.73 -22.05 13.65
N TRP A 119 7.88 -21.29 12.58
CA TRP A 119 7.28 -21.61 11.29
C TRP A 119 8.03 -22.70 10.50
N LEU A 120 9.25 -23.08 10.92
CA LEU A 120 9.94 -24.25 10.37
C LEU A 120 9.30 -25.57 10.84
N HIS A 121 8.55 -25.54 11.93
CA HIS A 121 7.98 -26.70 12.60
C HIS A 121 6.44 -26.75 12.52
N ALA A 122 5.81 -25.67 12.07
CA ALA A 122 4.36 -25.58 11.92
C ALA A 122 3.88 -26.31 10.64
N PRO A 123 2.61 -26.73 10.57
CA PRO A 123 1.99 -27.18 9.33
C PRO A 123 2.14 -26.12 8.24
N ARG A 124 2.56 -26.55 7.03
CA ARG A 124 2.84 -25.61 5.94
C ARG A 124 1.65 -24.72 5.57
N GLU A 125 0.45 -25.25 5.63
CA GLU A 125 -0.79 -24.52 5.35
C GLU A 125 -0.98 -23.35 6.34
N GLU A 126 -0.77 -23.60 7.64
CA GLU A 126 -0.85 -22.55 8.68
C GLU A 126 0.25 -21.50 8.50
N MET A 127 1.45 -21.93 8.17
CA MET A 127 2.58 -21.05 7.90
C MET A 127 2.28 -20.14 6.70
N LEU A 128 1.81 -20.69 5.57
CA LEU A 128 1.51 -19.89 4.39
C LEU A 128 0.36 -18.92 4.62
N ALA A 129 -0.67 -19.32 5.37
CA ALA A 129 -1.76 -18.43 5.74
C ALA A 129 -1.25 -17.23 6.57
N TYR A 130 -0.40 -17.50 7.55
CA TYR A 130 0.22 -16.46 8.36
C TYR A 130 1.17 -15.56 7.54
N PHE A 131 2.00 -16.15 6.67
CA PHE A 131 2.93 -15.37 5.83
C PHE A 131 2.20 -14.49 4.82
N LYS A 132 1.04 -14.92 4.36
CA LYS A 132 0.16 -14.12 3.51
C LYS A 132 -0.35 -12.89 4.25
N GLU A 133 -0.95 -13.09 5.41
CA GLU A 133 -1.52 -12.02 6.25
C GLU A 133 -0.45 -11.05 6.75
N GLU A 134 0.63 -11.58 7.31
CA GLU A 134 1.70 -10.75 7.87
C GLU A 134 2.53 -10.07 6.78
N GLY A 135 2.72 -10.73 5.64
CA GLY A 135 3.36 -10.14 4.46
C GLY A 135 2.59 -8.94 3.94
N GLU A 136 1.28 -9.08 3.75
CA GLU A 136 0.41 -7.98 3.36
C GLU A 136 0.48 -6.83 4.36
N ARG A 137 0.33 -7.14 5.64
CA ARG A 137 0.37 -6.13 6.72
C ARG A 137 1.67 -5.32 6.69
N LEU A 138 2.80 -5.99 6.59
CA LEU A 138 4.12 -5.35 6.61
C LEU A 138 4.38 -4.53 5.33
N GLU A 139 3.95 -5.03 4.15
CA GLU A 139 4.08 -4.30 2.91
C GLU A 139 3.16 -3.07 2.89
N MET A 140 1.92 -3.20 3.36
CA MET A 140 1.01 -2.06 3.46
C MET A 140 1.47 -1.02 4.48
N GLU A 141 2.04 -1.44 5.61
CA GLU A 141 2.64 -0.53 6.57
C GLU A 141 3.75 0.32 5.92
N ARG A 142 4.62 -0.32 5.15
CA ARG A 142 5.69 0.37 4.42
C ARG A 142 5.14 1.32 3.36
N ILE A 143 4.16 0.88 2.54
CA ILE A 143 3.51 1.72 1.54
C ILE A 143 2.94 2.98 2.18
N ARG A 144 2.27 2.85 3.33
CA ARG A 144 1.71 3.99 4.07
C ARG A 144 2.79 4.96 4.53
N LEU A 145 3.89 4.45 5.09
CA LEU A 145 5.04 5.27 5.51
C LEU A 145 5.69 6.01 4.34
N ASP A 146 5.88 5.33 3.20
CA ASP A 146 6.45 5.93 2.00
C ASP A 146 5.57 7.06 1.45
N LEU A 147 4.24 6.87 1.45
CA LEU A 147 3.27 7.88 1.01
C LEU A 147 3.20 9.05 2.00
N GLU A 148 3.26 8.79 3.29
CA GLU A 148 3.33 9.83 4.32
C GLU A 148 4.61 10.67 4.17
N TYR A 149 5.77 10.02 3.98
CA TYR A 149 7.03 10.71 3.70
C TYR A 149 6.94 11.57 2.42
N TYR A 150 6.24 11.08 1.41
CA TYR A 150 5.98 11.79 0.16
C TYR A 150 4.90 12.88 0.32
N ARG A 151 4.27 13.02 1.50
CA ARG A 151 3.18 13.95 1.82
C ARG A 151 1.94 13.72 0.96
N CYS A 152 1.69 12.48 0.61
CA CYS A 152 0.53 12.03 -0.12
C CYS A 152 -0.44 11.36 0.85
N GLU A 153 -1.61 11.95 1.04
CA GLU A 153 -2.60 11.52 2.02
C GLU A 153 -3.82 10.91 1.34
N PHE A 154 -4.43 9.92 2.00
CA PHE A 154 -5.66 9.27 1.56
C PHE A 154 -6.73 9.33 2.64
N ASP A 155 -7.97 9.56 2.22
CA ASP A 155 -9.13 9.62 3.10
C ASP A 155 -9.76 8.23 3.28
N SER A 156 -9.56 7.32 2.29
CA SER A 156 -10.13 5.98 2.24
C SER A 156 -9.11 4.96 1.77
N TRP A 157 -9.14 3.76 2.37
CA TRP A 157 -8.32 2.61 2.00
C TRP A 157 -9.27 1.41 1.85
N ILE A 158 -9.48 0.95 0.62
CA ILE A 158 -10.43 -0.11 0.28
C ILE A 158 -9.66 -1.38 -0.05
N SER A 159 -9.99 -2.48 0.65
CA SER A 159 -9.47 -3.82 0.40
C SER A 159 -10.41 -4.58 -0.54
N GLU A 160 -9.86 -5.11 -1.63
CA GLU A 160 -10.61 -5.97 -2.56
C GLU A 160 -11.11 -7.24 -1.88
N ALA A 161 -10.26 -7.88 -1.07
CA ALA A 161 -10.62 -9.08 -0.33
C ALA A 161 -11.82 -8.85 0.59
N LYS A 162 -11.90 -7.67 1.23
CA LYS A 162 -13.05 -7.31 2.07
C LYS A 162 -14.31 -7.07 1.24
N LEU A 163 -14.20 -6.39 0.10
CA LEU A 163 -15.35 -6.19 -0.78
C LEU A 163 -15.92 -7.53 -1.27
N VAL A 164 -15.04 -8.45 -1.69
CA VAL A 164 -15.47 -9.80 -2.11
C VAL A 164 -16.12 -10.57 -0.98
N ALA A 165 -15.55 -10.52 0.24
CA ALA A 165 -16.12 -11.19 1.41
C ALA A 165 -17.49 -10.63 1.84
N GLU A 166 -17.75 -9.35 1.58
CA GLU A 166 -19.02 -8.66 1.87
C GLU A 166 -20.03 -8.75 0.71
N ASP A 167 -19.69 -9.47 -0.38
CA ASP A 167 -20.52 -9.60 -1.60
C ASP A 167 -20.91 -8.23 -2.22
N ARG A 168 -19.93 -7.32 -2.27
CA ARG A 168 -20.07 -5.92 -2.73
C ARG A 168 -19.31 -5.67 -4.00
#